data_a81e13fec6ea63efe0f2f815911c6ed1
#
_entry.id   a81e13fec6ea63efe0f2f815911c6ed1
#
_cell.length_a   1.000
_cell.length_b   1.000
_cell.length_c   1.000
_cell.angle_alpha   90.00
_cell.angle_beta   90.00
_cell.angle_gamma   90.00
#
_symmetry.space_group_name_H-M   'P 1'
#
loop_
_entity.id
_entity.type
_entity.pdbx_description
1 polymer ?
#
loop_
_entity_poly.entity_id
_entity_poly.type
_entity_poly.pdbx_seq_one_letter_code
_entity_poly.pdbx_strand_id
1 'polypeptide(L)'
;VISTKAAFAQMITMTLLALRLGLKQKTIERKEYDASITALYELPEIIQNLLNERSGFIHRIANNYSKIKNWLYLGRGIYYPIALESALKMKEVAYVHAEGMPGGFLKHGTLAIIDQDINSIVFIPPRLDKALYEATIYSVEEIRARSGFVLGLHFDERGKNKDLFSEEIILPNVQPIVAPFIQLVIGQLFAYFTAISLKRNIDKP
;
A
#
# COMPACT_ATOMS: atom_id res chain seq x y z
N VAL A 1 2.69 21.31 -1.25
CA VAL A 1 2.08 21.03 -2.54
C VAL A 1 1.70 19.57 -2.72
N ILE A 2 2.18 18.67 -1.85
CA ILE A 2 1.87 17.25 -1.93
C ILE A 2 0.49 16.98 -1.37
N SER A 3 -0.41 16.43 -2.22
CA SER A 3 -1.79 16.11 -1.84
C SER A 3 -1.85 14.80 -1.03
N THR A 4 -1.61 14.86 0.29
CA THR A 4 -1.79 13.70 1.19
C THR A 4 -3.18 13.70 1.82
N LYS A 5 -3.51 14.74 2.58
CA LYS A 5 -4.80 14.87 3.28
C LYS A 5 -5.98 14.96 2.30
N ALA A 6 -5.82 15.71 1.19
CA ALA A 6 -6.88 15.86 0.21
C ALA A 6 -7.19 14.53 -0.51
N ALA A 7 -6.18 13.77 -0.93
CA ALA A 7 -6.36 12.45 -1.53
C ALA A 7 -7.08 11.49 -0.56
N PHE A 8 -6.66 11.48 0.71
CA PHE A 8 -7.31 10.68 1.75
C PHE A 8 -8.77 11.07 1.97
N ALA A 9 -9.06 12.38 2.08
CA ALA A 9 -10.42 12.88 2.25
C ALA A 9 -11.32 12.56 1.05
N GLN A 10 -10.79 12.64 -0.17
CA GLN A 10 -11.51 12.23 -1.38
C GLN A 10 -11.85 10.74 -1.35
N MET A 11 -10.91 9.87 -0.95
CA MET A 11 -11.18 8.45 -0.80
C MET A 11 -12.29 8.18 0.21
N ILE A 12 -12.25 8.82 1.39
CA ILE A 12 -13.33 8.70 2.40
C ILE A 12 -14.67 9.13 1.81
N THR A 13 -14.72 10.29 1.15
CA THR A 13 -15.95 10.83 0.55
C THR A 13 -16.54 9.86 -0.48
N MET A 14 -15.71 9.33 -1.37
CA MET A 14 -16.16 8.37 -2.39
C MET A 14 -16.60 7.04 -1.77
N THR A 15 -15.92 6.57 -0.72
CA THR A 15 -16.31 5.36 0.00
C THR A 15 -17.66 5.54 0.69
N LEU A 16 -17.90 6.67 1.38
CA LEU A 16 -19.19 6.98 2.01
C LEU A 16 -20.31 7.08 0.97
N LEU A 17 -20.05 7.70 -0.18
CA LEU A 17 -21.00 7.78 -1.28
C LEU A 17 -21.33 6.39 -1.83
N ALA A 18 -20.33 5.56 -2.07
CA ALA A 18 -20.53 4.18 -2.55
C ALA A 18 -21.34 3.33 -1.57
N LEU A 19 -21.02 3.39 -0.27
CA LEU A 19 -21.80 2.72 0.78
C LEU A 19 -23.26 3.20 0.82
N ARG A 20 -23.47 4.51 0.73
CA ARG A 20 -24.83 5.06 0.72
C ARG A 20 -25.63 4.64 -0.50
N LEU A 21 -25.02 4.65 -1.66
CA LEU A 21 -25.65 4.19 -2.91
C LEU A 21 -25.93 2.69 -2.85
N GLY A 22 -24.97 1.89 -2.38
CA GLY A 22 -25.13 0.44 -2.24
C GLY A 22 -26.29 0.07 -1.32
N LEU A 23 -26.41 0.75 -0.17
CA LEU A 23 -27.54 0.57 0.74
C LEU A 23 -28.87 0.97 0.09
N LYS A 24 -28.92 2.10 -0.63
CA LYS A 24 -30.12 2.57 -1.33
C LYS A 24 -30.55 1.62 -2.44
N GLN A 25 -29.59 1.07 -3.18
CA GLN A 25 -29.84 0.13 -4.26
C GLN A 25 -30.02 -1.31 -3.78
N LYS A 26 -29.90 -1.56 -2.47
CA LYS A 26 -29.97 -2.90 -1.86
C LYS A 26 -28.91 -3.89 -2.40
N THR A 27 -27.76 -3.40 -2.82
CA THR A 27 -26.60 -4.19 -3.23
C THR A 27 -25.72 -4.58 -2.03
N ILE A 28 -25.87 -3.88 -0.90
CA ILE A 28 -25.32 -4.25 0.40
C ILE A 28 -26.43 -4.25 1.45
N GLU A 29 -26.27 -5.10 2.47
CA GLU A 29 -27.20 -5.17 3.59
C GLU A 29 -26.96 -4.04 4.61
N ARG A 30 -27.98 -3.72 5.39
CA ARG A 30 -27.85 -2.72 6.46
C ARG A 30 -26.75 -3.04 7.45
N LYS A 31 -26.61 -4.31 7.82
CA LYS A 31 -25.56 -4.79 8.74
C LYS A 31 -24.16 -4.53 8.18
N GLU A 32 -23.96 -4.77 6.91
CA GLU A 32 -22.68 -4.54 6.23
C GLU A 32 -22.36 -3.03 6.14
N TYR A 33 -23.36 -2.23 5.82
CA TYR A 33 -23.24 -0.77 5.84
C TYR A 33 -22.82 -0.25 7.22
N ASP A 34 -23.54 -0.66 8.29
CA ASP A 34 -23.26 -0.20 9.65
C ASP A 34 -21.87 -0.64 10.12
N ALA A 35 -21.44 -1.86 9.82
CA ALA A 35 -20.09 -2.35 10.11
C ALA A 35 -19.02 -1.55 9.38
N SER A 36 -19.25 -1.20 8.11
CA SER A 36 -18.34 -0.39 7.29
C SER A 36 -18.20 1.03 7.84
N ILE A 37 -19.30 1.64 8.24
CA ILE A 37 -19.31 2.97 8.87
C ILE A 37 -18.54 2.94 10.19
N THR A 38 -18.77 1.93 11.03
CA THR A 38 -18.01 1.77 12.29
C THR A 38 -16.51 1.68 12.04
N ALA A 39 -16.08 0.85 11.08
CA ALA A 39 -14.67 0.70 10.73
C ALA A 39 -14.05 2.02 10.23
N LEU A 40 -14.79 2.84 9.48
CA LEU A 40 -14.33 4.16 9.04
C LEU A 40 -14.21 5.16 10.22
N TYR A 41 -15.07 5.07 11.23
CA TYR A 41 -14.96 5.89 12.45
C TYR A 41 -13.76 5.51 13.31
N GLU A 42 -13.37 4.24 13.33
CA GLU A 42 -12.20 3.73 14.06
C GLU A 42 -10.86 4.04 13.35
N LEU A 43 -10.91 4.36 12.06
CA LEU A 43 -9.72 4.54 11.22
C LEU A 43 -8.73 5.61 11.75
N PRO A 44 -9.14 6.77 12.28
CA PRO A 44 -8.20 7.75 12.83
C PRO A 44 -7.36 7.21 14.00
N GLU A 45 -7.98 6.44 14.90
CA GLU A 45 -7.28 5.81 16.03
C GLU A 45 -6.30 4.74 15.54
N ILE A 46 -6.73 3.90 14.60
CA ILE A 46 -5.88 2.86 14.00
C ILE A 46 -4.65 3.51 13.34
N ILE A 47 -4.84 4.59 12.58
CA ILE A 47 -3.73 5.32 11.95
C ILE A 47 -2.82 5.95 13.01
N GLN A 48 -3.36 6.56 14.04
CA GLN A 48 -2.54 7.18 15.09
C GLN A 48 -1.67 6.13 15.80
N ASN A 49 -2.24 4.97 16.13
CA ASN A 49 -1.50 3.86 16.73
C ASN A 49 -0.41 3.34 15.79
N LEU A 50 -0.73 3.16 14.50
CA LEU A 50 0.23 2.77 13.47
C LEU A 50 1.40 3.76 13.37
N LEU A 51 1.11 5.06 13.38
CA LEU A 51 2.14 6.10 13.34
C LEU A 51 3.05 6.02 14.56
N ASN A 52 2.49 5.84 15.75
CA ASN A 52 3.24 5.75 17.01
C ASN A 52 4.16 4.51 17.04
N GLU A 53 3.64 3.37 16.57
CA GLU A 53 4.33 2.09 16.73
C GLU A 53 5.27 1.77 15.55
N ARG A 54 4.95 2.20 14.33
CA ARG A 54 5.62 1.74 13.11
C ARG A 54 6.46 2.79 12.41
N SER A 55 6.31 4.09 12.72
CA SER A 55 7.07 5.15 12.02
C SER A 55 8.58 4.93 12.08
N GLY A 56 9.13 4.56 13.24
CA GLY A 56 10.56 4.29 13.39
C GLY A 56 11.03 3.10 12.56
N PHE A 57 10.21 2.05 12.47
CA PHE A 57 10.50 0.88 11.64
C PHE A 57 10.46 1.20 10.15
N ILE A 58 9.42 1.94 9.72
CA ILE A 58 9.28 2.38 8.32
C ILE A 58 10.44 3.31 7.93
N HIS A 59 10.83 4.23 8.82
CA HIS A 59 11.99 5.09 8.61
C HIS A 59 13.28 4.29 8.42
N ARG A 60 13.50 3.25 9.23
CA ARG A 60 14.67 2.38 9.09
C ARG A 60 14.70 1.69 7.72
N ILE A 61 13.58 1.10 7.28
CA ILE A 61 13.51 0.47 5.95
C ILE A 61 13.75 1.53 4.86
N ALA A 62 13.06 2.67 4.91
CA ALA A 62 13.23 3.73 3.94
C ALA A 62 14.67 4.22 3.85
N ASN A 63 15.36 4.36 4.99
CA ASN A 63 16.77 4.75 5.03
C ASN A 63 17.69 3.68 4.42
N ASN A 64 17.49 2.40 4.74
CA ASN A 64 18.30 1.30 4.22
C ASN A 64 18.23 1.21 2.70
N TYR A 65 17.07 1.49 2.12
CA TYR A 65 16.83 1.37 0.68
C TYR A 65 16.72 2.74 -0.04
N SER A 66 17.08 3.83 0.62
CA SER A 66 16.98 5.20 0.06
C SER A 66 17.80 5.42 -1.21
N LYS A 67 18.88 4.66 -1.41
CA LYS A 67 19.75 4.76 -2.61
C LYS A 67 19.20 4.04 -3.84
N ILE A 68 18.16 3.23 -3.68
CA ILE A 68 17.49 2.55 -4.79
C ILE A 68 16.79 3.58 -5.66
N LYS A 69 17.03 3.53 -6.96
CA LYS A 69 16.54 4.53 -7.92
C LYS A 69 15.27 4.13 -8.65
N ASN A 70 14.95 2.84 -8.65
CA ASN A 70 13.81 2.31 -9.39
C ASN A 70 12.92 1.47 -8.49
N TRP A 71 11.67 1.85 -8.40
CA TRP A 71 10.67 1.17 -7.58
C TRP A 71 9.43 0.82 -8.40
N LEU A 72 8.95 -0.41 -8.26
CA LEU A 72 7.64 -0.83 -8.74
C LEU A 72 6.68 -0.92 -7.55
N TYR A 73 5.50 -0.34 -7.71
CA TYR A 73 4.43 -0.37 -6.74
C TYR A 73 3.29 -1.21 -7.30
N LEU A 74 3.06 -2.40 -6.74
CA LEU A 74 2.08 -3.33 -7.28
C LEU A 74 0.85 -3.43 -6.39
N GLY A 75 -0.32 -3.32 -7.02
CA GLY A 75 -1.61 -3.53 -6.38
C GLY A 75 -2.59 -4.26 -7.31
N ARG A 76 -3.57 -4.95 -6.73
CA ARG A 76 -4.66 -5.60 -7.46
C ARG A 76 -6.01 -5.05 -7.05
N GLY A 77 -6.98 -4.99 -7.97
CA GLY A 77 -8.31 -4.48 -7.69
C GLY A 77 -8.23 -3.08 -7.08
N ILE A 78 -8.87 -2.86 -5.94
CA ILE A 78 -8.89 -1.58 -5.23
C ILE A 78 -7.52 -1.13 -4.68
N TYR A 79 -6.53 -2.02 -4.64
CA TYR A 79 -5.15 -1.70 -4.20
C TYR A 79 -4.28 -1.15 -5.33
N TYR A 80 -4.71 -1.27 -6.60
CA TYR A 80 -3.98 -0.68 -7.72
C TYR A 80 -3.96 0.87 -7.67
N PRO A 81 -5.07 1.58 -7.45
CA PRO A 81 -5.03 3.02 -7.23
C PRO A 81 -4.14 3.43 -6.05
N ILE A 82 -4.05 2.61 -4.99
CA ILE A 82 -3.16 2.86 -3.85
C ILE A 82 -1.69 2.78 -4.28
N ALA A 83 -1.36 1.79 -5.12
CA ALA A 83 -0.02 1.65 -5.69
C ALA A 83 0.34 2.86 -6.56
N LEU A 84 -0.57 3.34 -7.42
CA LEU A 84 -0.38 4.53 -8.25
C LEU A 84 -0.11 5.78 -7.41
N GLU A 85 -0.96 6.04 -6.40
CA GLU A 85 -0.84 7.22 -5.54
C GLU A 85 0.44 7.17 -4.69
N SER A 86 0.80 5.99 -4.18
CA SER A 86 2.04 5.81 -3.42
C SER A 86 3.29 6.00 -4.28
N ALA A 87 3.29 5.50 -5.52
CA ALA A 87 4.36 5.74 -6.48
C ALA A 87 4.46 7.22 -6.86
N LEU A 88 3.32 7.91 -7.00
CA LEU A 88 3.30 9.35 -7.23
C LEU A 88 3.96 10.11 -6.09
N LYS A 89 3.65 9.77 -4.82
CA LYS A 89 4.30 10.40 -3.65
C LYS A 89 5.82 10.18 -3.66
N MET A 90 6.29 8.99 -3.99
CA MET A 90 7.73 8.73 -4.11
C MET A 90 8.40 9.64 -5.15
N LYS A 91 7.77 9.84 -6.30
CA LYS A 91 8.28 10.76 -7.34
C LYS A 91 8.26 12.21 -6.88
N GLU A 92 7.16 12.64 -6.25
CA GLU A 92 6.97 14.05 -5.87
C GLU A 92 7.92 14.50 -4.75
N VAL A 93 8.17 13.67 -3.73
CA VAL A 93 8.95 14.09 -2.54
C VAL A 93 10.38 13.61 -2.53
N ALA A 94 10.63 12.38 -2.99
CA ALA A 94 11.96 11.79 -2.95
C ALA A 94 12.74 11.97 -4.27
N TYR A 95 12.05 12.35 -5.35
CA TYR A 95 12.59 12.45 -6.72
C TYR A 95 13.20 11.12 -7.19
N VAL A 96 12.58 10.03 -6.77
CA VAL A 96 12.96 8.67 -7.12
C VAL A 96 11.98 8.13 -8.16
N HIS A 97 12.50 7.48 -9.20
CA HIS A 97 11.64 6.83 -10.18
C HIS A 97 10.80 5.74 -9.51
N ALA A 98 9.50 5.86 -9.66
CA ALA A 98 8.53 4.93 -9.10
C ALA A 98 7.34 4.77 -10.05
N GLU A 99 6.96 3.53 -10.32
CA GLU A 99 5.87 3.20 -11.22
C GLU A 99 4.83 2.36 -10.48
N GLY A 100 3.58 2.84 -10.46
CA GLY A 100 2.44 2.07 -9.96
C GLY A 100 1.85 1.22 -11.08
N MET A 101 1.64 -0.08 -10.83
CA MET A 101 1.13 -0.97 -11.84
C MET A 101 0.15 -2.02 -11.29
N PRO A 102 -0.79 -2.49 -12.13
CA PRO A 102 -1.67 -3.57 -11.71
C PRO A 102 -0.90 -4.89 -11.67
N GLY A 103 -0.92 -5.57 -10.51
CA GLY A 103 -0.19 -6.84 -10.32
C GLY A 103 -0.55 -7.93 -11.33
N GLY A 104 -1.74 -7.86 -11.97
CA GLY A 104 -2.13 -8.78 -13.04
C GLY A 104 -1.34 -8.61 -14.34
N PHE A 105 -0.74 -7.43 -14.56
CA PHE A 105 0.03 -7.12 -15.76
C PHE A 105 1.51 -7.41 -15.64
N LEU A 106 1.98 -7.84 -14.48
CA LEU A 106 3.39 -8.12 -14.24
C LEU A 106 4.01 -9.05 -15.32
N LYS A 107 3.26 -10.09 -15.72
CA LYS A 107 3.69 -11.07 -16.74
C LYS A 107 3.75 -10.52 -18.16
N HIS A 108 3.12 -9.40 -18.44
CA HIS A 108 3.00 -8.85 -19.79
C HIS A 108 4.14 -7.87 -20.16
N GLY A 109 5.32 -8.09 -19.61
CA GLY A 109 6.53 -7.32 -19.93
C GLY A 109 7.36 -6.96 -18.71
N THR A 110 6.75 -6.37 -17.68
CA THR A 110 7.44 -5.82 -16.52
C THR A 110 8.25 -6.87 -15.75
N LEU A 111 7.80 -8.12 -15.72
CA LEU A 111 8.55 -9.20 -15.09
C LEU A 111 9.95 -9.41 -15.73
N ALA A 112 10.12 -9.02 -17.01
CA ALA A 112 11.39 -9.16 -17.71
C ALA A 112 12.49 -8.22 -17.19
N ILE A 113 12.10 -7.07 -16.61
CA ILE A 113 13.03 -6.08 -16.07
C ILE A 113 13.32 -6.27 -14.57
N ILE A 114 12.67 -7.25 -13.92
CA ILE A 114 12.93 -7.54 -12.50
C ILE A 114 14.33 -8.12 -12.36
N ASP A 115 15.17 -7.42 -11.62
CA ASP A 115 16.53 -7.77 -11.24
C ASP A 115 16.87 -7.19 -9.86
N GLN A 116 18.15 -7.15 -9.52
CA GLN A 116 18.63 -6.60 -8.24
C GLN A 116 18.58 -5.07 -8.14
N ASP A 117 18.40 -4.34 -9.25
CA ASP A 117 18.37 -2.87 -9.31
C ASP A 117 16.95 -2.30 -9.25
N ILE A 118 15.94 -3.18 -9.33
CA ILE A 118 14.53 -2.81 -9.25
C ILE A 118 13.89 -3.41 -8.00
N ASN A 119 13.51 -2.55 -7.07
CA ASN A 119 12.80 -2.95 -5.87
C ASN A 119 11.28 -2.84 -6.06
N SER A 120 10.56 -3.78 -5.49
CA SER A 120 9.09 -3.80 -5.55
C SER A 120 8.46 -3.58 -4.18
N ILE A 121 7.42 -2.75 -4.12
CA ILE A 121 6.49 -2.65 -3.00
C ILE A 121 5.18 -3.28 -3.43
N VAL A 122 4.68 -4.24 -2.64
CA VAL A 122 3.45 -4.96 -2.97
C VAL A 122 2.40 -4.72 -1.91
N PHE A 123 1.26 -4.17 -2.33
CA PHE A 123 0.08 -3.93 -1.50
C PHE A 123 -0.76 -5.19 -1.44
N ILE A 124 -0.63 -5.95 -0.36
CA ILE A 124 -1.27 -7.25 -0.22
C ILE A 124 -2.60 -7.09 0.52
N PRO A 125 -3.71 -7.53 -0.07
CA PRO A 125 -5.03 -7.48 0.55
C PRO A 125 -5.10 -8.26 1.87
N PRO A 126 -6.04 -7.96 2.78
CA PRO A 126 -6.38 -8.86 3.88
C PRO A 126 -6.79 -10.23 3.36
N ARG A 127 -6.51 -11.30 4.12
CA ARG A 127 -6.87 -12.68 3.74
C ARG A 127 -8.38 -12.92 3.59
N LEU A 128 -9.21 -12.04 4.12
CA LEU A 128 -10.67 -12.08 3.93
C LEU A 128 -11.05 -11.92 2.46
N ASP A 129 -10.28 -11.19 1.67
CA ASP A 129 -10.40 -11.17 0.21
C ASP A 129 -9.48 -12.23 -0.40
N LYS A 130 -9.90 -13.50 -0.25
CA LYS A 130 -9.08 -14.67 -0.59
C LYS A 130 -8.56 -14.63 -2.03
N ALA A 131 -9.42 -14.31 -2.99
CA ALA A 131 -9.06 -14.33 -4.42
C ALA A 131 -8.00 -13.27 -4.75
N LEU A 132 -8.17 -12.03 -4.27
CA LEU A 132 -7.18 -10.96 -4.45
C LEU A 132 -5.89 -11.24 -3.70
N TYR A 133 -6.00 -11.78 -2.47
CA TYR A 133 -4.84 -12.16 -1.66
C TYR A 133 -3.98 -13.19 -2.39
N GLU A 134 -4.55 -14.34 -2.79
CA GLU A 134 -3.83 -15.42 -3.47
C GLU A 134 -3.20 -14.93 -4.78
N ALA A 135 -3.98 -14.21 -5.60
CA ALA A 135 -3.46 -13.66 -6.85
C ALA A 135 -2.32 -12.64 -6.64
N THR A 136 -2.31 -11.91 -5.51
CA THR A 136 -1.23 -10.99 -5.17
C THR A 136 0.00 -11.74 -4.69
N ILE A 137 -0.17 -12.78 -3.87
CA ILE A 137 0.94 -13.65 -3.43
C ILE A 137 1.63 -14.31 -4.63
N TYR A 138 0.88 -14.80 -5.62
CA TYR A 138 1.50 -15.32 -6.86
C TYR A 138 2.39 -14.29 -7.56
N SER A 139 1.99 -13.00 -7.57
CA SER A 139 2.86 -11.95 -8.14
C SER A 139 4.13 -11.75 -7.31
N VAL A 140 4.08 -11.89 -5.99
CA VAL A 140 5.26 -11.87 -5.12
C VAL A 140 6.19 -13.04 -5.45
N GLU A 141 5.65 -14.25 -5.55
CA GLU A 141 6.42 -15.46 -5.89
C GLU A 141 7.14 -15.32 -7.24
N GLU A 142 6.48 -14.72 -8.24
CA GLU A 142 7.05 -14.46 -9.56
C GLU A 142 8.24 -13.49 -9.52
N ILE A 143 8.15 -12.42 -8.73
CA ILE A 143 9.25 -11.47 -8.51
C ILE A 143 10.39 -12.18 -7.78
N ARG A 144 10.08 -12.92 -6.72
CA ARG A 144 11.08 -13.64 -5.92
C ARG A 144 11.79 -14.74 -6.71
N ALA A 145 11.10 -15.44 -7.59
CA ALA A 145 11.70 -16.45 -8.48
C ALA A 145 12.77 -15.86 -9.41
N ARG A 146 12.77 -14.53 -9.62
CA ARG A 146 13.79 -13.77 -10.34
C ARG A 146 14.80 -13.08 -9.44
N SER A 147 14.86 -13.46 -8.17
CA SER A 147 15.70 -12.82 -7.15
C SER A 147 15.38 -11.33 -6.92
N GLY A 148 14.21 -10.87 -7.38
CA GLY A 148 13.77 -9.50 -7.18
C GLY A 148 13.48 -9.19 -5.70
N PHE A 149 13.74 -7.96 -5.30
CA PHE A 149 13.43 -7.47 -3.96
C PHE A 149 11.93 -7.20 -3.82
N VAL A 150 11.34 -7.64 -2.71
CA VAL A 150 9.94 -7.36 -2.38
C VAL A 150 9.83 -6.83 -0.96
N LEU A 151 9.31 -5.60 -0.82
CA LEU A 151 8.74 -5.07 0.41
C LEU A 151 7.25 -5.36 0.44
N GLY A 152 6.82 -6.29 1.28
CA GLY A 152 5.41 -6.66 1.44
C GLY A 152 4.69 -5.78 2.46
N LEU A 153 3.57 -5.18 2.07
CA LEU A 153 2.64 -4.49 2.99
C LEU A 153 1.42 -5.39 3.19
N HIS A 154 1.29 -6.04 4.34
CA HIS A 154 0.26 -7.05 4.55
C HIS A 154 -0.31 -7.07 5.97
N PHE A 155 -1.42 -7.80 6.16
CA PHE A 155 -2.20 -7.88 7.40
C PHE A 155 -2.05 -9.25 8.09
N ASP A 156 -0.99 -10.01 7.81
CA ASP A 156 -0.82 -11.37 8.30
C ASP A 156 0.26 -11.47 9.38
N GLU A 157 -0.16 -11.54 10.63
CA GLU A 157 0.75 -11.70 11.77
C GLU A 157 1.33 -13.13 11.92
N ARG A 158 0.85 -14.12 11.16
CA ARG A 158 1.15 -15.53 11.41
C ARG A 158 2.47 -16.02 10.82
N GLY A 159 3.23 -15.16 10.17
CA GLY A 159 4.59 -15.49 9.71
C GLY A 159 4.67 -16.61 8.66
N LYS A 160 3.56 -17.02 8.05
CA LYS A 160 3.52 -18.09 7.05
C LYS A 160 4.26 -17.77 5.75
N ASN A 161 4.58 -16.49 5.53
CA ASN A 161 5.17 -16.00 4.29
C ASN A 161 6.53 -15.30 4.50
N LYS A 162 7.21 -15.55 5.63
CA LYS A 162 8.48 -14.88 5.96
C LYS A 162 9.53 -14.99 4.86
N ASP A 163 9.57 -16.11 4.16
CA ASP A 163 10.55 -16.36 3.10
C ASP A 163 10.19 -15.73 1.75
N LEU A 164 8.94 -15.21 1.62
CA LEU A 164 8.48 -14.58 0.38
C LEU A 164 8.92 -13.12 0.27
N PHE A 165 9.13 -12.44 1.39
CA PHE A 165 9.47 -11.02 1.39
C PHE A 165 10.95 -10.81 1.68
N SER A 166 11.56 -9.81 1.04
CA SER A 166 12.88 -9.31 1.41
C SER A 166 12.80 -8.47 2.67
N GLU A 167 11.73 -7.68 2.77
CA GLU A 167 11.29 -6.91 3.93
C GLU A 167 9.77 -6.94 4.02
N GLU A 168 9.22 -6.79 5.22
CA GLU A 168 7.77 -6.77 5.41
C GLU A 168 7.34 -5.69 6.40
N ILE A 169 6.20 -5.07 6.14
CA ILE A 169 5.50 -4.20 7.08
C ILE A 169 4.16 -4.85 7.40
N ILE A 170 4.06 -5.39 8.61
CA ILE A 170 2.83 -6.02 9.10
C ILE A 170 1.90 -4.92 9.61
N LEU A 171 0.71 -4.87 9.06
CA LEU A 171 -0.34 -3.92 9.36
C LEU A 171 -1.36 -4.52 10.34
N PRO A 172 -2.07 -3.69 11.12
CA PRO A 172 -3.09 -4.18 12.03
C PRO A 172 -4.23 -4.87 11.26
N ASN A 173 -4.77 -5.94 11.85
CA ASN A 173 -5.91 -6.63 11.27
C ASN A 173 -7.16 -5.74 11.31
N VAL A 174 -7.76 -5.50 10.16
CA VAL A 174 -8.86 -4.54 10.00
C VAL A 174 -9.93 -5.06 9.05
N GLN A 175 -11.08 -4.41 9.05
CA GLN A 175 -12.10 -4.62 8.04
C GLN A 175 -11.53 -4.33 6.63
N PRO A 176 -11.82 -5.16 5.61
CA PRO A 176 -11.28 -4.98 4.26
C PRO A 176 -11.50 -3.60 3.66
N ILE A 177 -12.62 -2.95 3.99
CA ILE A 177 -12.96 -1.63 3.47
C ILE A 177 -11.97 -0.53 3.90
N VAL A 178 -11.32 -0.65 5.06
CA VAL A 178 -10.35 0.35 5.56
C VAL A 178 -8.90 -0.01 5.23
N ALA A 179 -8.63 -1.23 4.79
CA ALA A 179 -7.29 -1.70 4.47
C ALA A 179 -6.55 -0.83 3.43
N PRO A 180 -7.18 -0.37 2.32
CA PRO A 180 -6.54 0.52 1.36
C PRO A 180 -6.09 1.85 1.96
N PHE A 181 -6.85 2.40 2.92
CA PHE A 181 -6.51 3.65 3.60
C PHE A 181 -5.24 3.51 4.42
N ILE A 182 -5.11 2.41 5.17
CA ILE A 182 -3.93 2.12 5.99
C ILE A 182 -2.70 1.93 5.09
N GLN A 183 -2.84 1.17 4.01
CA GLN A 183 -1.75 0.95 3.07
C GLN A 183 -1.32 2.24 2.36
N LEU A 184 -2.26 3.15 2.04
CA LEU A 184 -1.92 4.46 1.50
C LEU A 184 -1.07 5.27 2.47
N VAL A 185 -1.43 5.29 3.77
CA VAL A 185 -0.63 5.99 4.80
C VAL A 185 0.80 5.44 4.84
N ILE A 186 0.98 4.11 4.76
CA ILE A 186 2.32 3.52 4.70
C ILE A 186 3.08 3.95 3.45
N GLY A 187 2.44 3.95 2.29
CA GLY A 187 3.06 4.43 1.04
C GLY A 187 3.53 5.89 1.13
N GLN A 188 2.70 6.75 1.74
CA GLN A 188 3.04 8.15 2.00
C GLN A 188 4.20 8.30 2.99
N LEU A 189 4.21 7.54 4.10
CA LEU A 189 5.29 7.53 5.08
C LEU A 189 6.60 7.03 4.50
N PHE A 190 6.56 5.99 3.68
CA PHE A 190 7.74 5.44 3.04
C PHE A 190 8.38 6.47 2.10
N ALA A 191 7.59 7.16 1.28
CA ALA A 191 8.05 8.25 0.44
C ALA A 191 8.64 9.42 1.26
N TYR A 192 7.95 9.81 2.34
CA TYR A 192 8.39 10.86 3.26
C TYR A 192 9.75 10.54 3.89
N PHE A 193 9.91 9.37 4.48
CA PHE A 193 11.17 8.97 5.11
C PHE A 193 12.30 8.75 4.09
N THR A 194 11.99 8.27 2.88
CA THR A 194 12.96 8.20 1.79
C THR A 194 13.47 9.60 1.43
N ALA A 195 12.59 10.58 1.33
CA ALA A 195 12.97 11.97 1.05
C ALA A 195 13.85 12.56 2.16
N ILE A 196 13.53 12.32 3.44
CA ILE A 196 14.35 12.70 4.59
C ILE A 196 15.74 12.08 4.49
N SER A 197 15.83 10.78 4.23
CA SER A 197 17.09 10.04 4.10
C SER A 197 17.95 10.56 2.96
N LEU A 198 17.32 11.04 1.89
CA LEU A 198 17.97 11.69 0.73
C LEU A 198 18.19 13.19 0.93
N LYS A 199 17.84 13.76 2.09
CA LYS A 199 17.96 15.21 2.40
C LYS A 199 17.22 16.09 1.40
N ARG A 200 16.05 15.64 0.92
CA ARG A 200 15.19 16.41 0.02
C ARG A 200 14.33 17.41 0.81
N ASN A 201 14.03 18.54 0.17
CA ASN A 201 13.08 19.50 0.76
C ASN A 201 11.65 19.01 0.50
N ILE A 202 10.94 18.57 1.55
CA ILE A 202 9.60 17.98 1.46
C ILE A 202 8.53 19.07 1.28
N ASP A 203 8.76 20.27 1.79
CA ASP A 203 7.79 21.37 1.77
C ASP A 203 7.83 22.15 0.46
N LYS A 204 8.95 22.09 -0.24
CA LYS A 204 9.19 22.76 -1.53
C LYS A 204 9.88 21.79 -2.48
N PRO A 205 9.15 20.76 -2.92
CA PRO A 205 9.68 19.80 -3.87
C PRO A 205 9.85 20.40 -5.28
#